data_1eb1f9e8bd141e8c38c386181e6d6521
#
_entry.id   1eb1f9e8bd141e8c38c386181e6d6521
#
_cell.length_a   1.000
_cell.length_b   1.000
_cell.length_c   1.000
_cell.angle_alpha   90.00
_cell.angle_beta   90.00
_cell.angle_gamma   90.00
#
_symmetry.space_group_name_H-M   'P 1'
#
loop_
_entity.id
_entity.type
_entity.pdbx_description
1 polymer ?
#
loop_
_entity_poly.entity_id
_entity_poly.type
_entity_poly.pdbx_seq_one_letter_code
_entity_poly.pdbx_strand_id
1 'polypeptide(L)'
;MRTYPDICAPLSALIDEYKDRGYKFTFNFPGKNNYVEHTCISKPLQVEKMINSNSSELAFPLDKIWKYNSAEGVGKLVTAYVQAIRTNTVLETGVISSVEWCLNEVMDNVLQHSMSGVGYVMGQMHKEKKRISICVADSGIGIYGSLKKSKHCPRNAIDGLTMALQEKVTRDEHVGQGNGLWG
;
A
#
# COMPACT_ATOMS: atom_id res chain seq x y z
N MET A 1 7.30 -18.43 12.78
CA MET A 1 6.72 -18.22 11.42
C MET A 1 7.23 -16.89 10.90
N ARG A 2 7.83 -16.85 9.73
CA ARG A 2 8.24 -15.58 9.10
C ARG A 2 7.03 -15.03 8.34
N THR A 3 6.61 -13.82 8.68
CA THR A 3 5.54 -13.11 7.98
C THR A 3 6.18 -12.02 7.12
N TYR A 4 5.68 -11.85 5.93
CA TYR A 4 6.18 -10.91 4.95
C TYR A 4 5.10 -9.88 4.58
N PRO A 5 5.47 -8.65 4.20
CA PRO A 5 4.51 -7.61 3.83
C PRO A 5 3.54 -8.03 2.73
N ASP A 6 4.01 -8.81 1.75
CA ASP A 6 3.24 -9.35 0.62
C ASP A 6 2.13 -10.34 1.00
N ILE A 7 2.18 -10.85 2.23
CA ILE A 7 1.11 -11.68 2.81
C ILE A 7 0.23 -10.83 3.74
N CYS A 8 0.85 -10.04 4.61
CA CYS A 8 0.15 -9.36 5.70
C CYS A 8 -0.74 -8.21 5.20
N ALA A 9 -0.26 -7.37 4.28
CA ALA A 9 -1.04 -6.23 3.80
C ALA A 9 -2.28 -6.67 3.00
N PRO A 10 -2.20 -7.60 2.00
CA PRO A 10 -3.38 -8.07 1.29
C PRO A 10 -4.37 -8.80 2.19
N LEU A 11 -3.88 -9.63 3.12
CA LEU A 11 -4.76 -10.34 4.04
C LEU A 11 -5.51 -9.36 4.97
N SER A 12 -4.84 -8.29 5.41
CA SER A 12 -5.48 -7.26 6.23
C SER A 12 -6.55 -6.48 5.45
N ALA A 13 -6.28 -6.14 4.19
CA ALA A 13 -7.25 -5.52 3.30
C ALA A 13 -8.50 -6.41 3.13
N LEU A 14 -8.29 -7.69 2.90
CA LEU A 14 -9.37 -8.67 2.75
C LEU A 14 -10.19 -8.83 4.05
N ILE A 15 -9.52 -8.91 5.19
CA ILE A 15 -10.18 -9.01 6.51
C ILE A 15 -11.08 -7.80 6.75
N ASP A 16 -10.60 -6.59 6.49
CA ASP A 16 -11.38 -5.37 6.67
C ASP A 16 -12.58 -5.33 5.71
N GLU A 17 -12.39 -5.68 4.45
CA GLU A 17 -13.48 -5.77 3.46
C GLU A 17 -14.60 -6.73 3.92
N TYR A 18 -14.23 -7.90 4.45
CA TYR A 18 -15.24 -8.84 4.96
C TYR A 18 -15.88 -8.37 6.27
N LYS A 19 -15.15 -7.64 7.13
CA LYS A 19 -15.76 -7.01 8.31
C LYS A 19 -16.78 -5.96 7.91
N ASP A 20 -16.51 -5.16 6.90
CA ASP A 20 -17.44 -4.15 6.39
C ASP A 20 -18.71 -4.79 5.80
N ARG A 21 -18.59 -6.03 5.31
CA ARG A 21 -19.75 -6.87 4.90
C ARG A 21 -20.46 -7.57 6.08
N GLY A 22 -20.04 -7.31 7.31
CA GLY A 22 -20.67 -7.85 8.53
C GLY A 22 -20.11 -9.18 9.04
N TYR A 23 -19.05 -9.72 8.42
CA TYR A 23 -18.40 -10.94 8.91
C TYR A 23 -17.60 -10.66 10.19
N LYS A 24 -17.65 -11.59 11.13
CA LYS A 24 -16.87 -11.55 12.37
C LYS A 24 -15.68 -12.47 12.29
N PHE A 25 -14.50 -11.98 12.66
CA PHE A 25 -13.26 -12.75 12.69
C PHE A 25 -12.80 -12.94 14.12
N THR A 26 -12.40 -14.18 14.45
CA THR A 26 -11.67 -14.49 15.67
C THR A 26 -10.23 -14.79 15.30
N PHE A 27 -9.29 -14.10 15.93
CA PHE A 27 -7.86 -14.28 15.69
C PHE A 27 -7.26 -15.06 16.85
N ASN A 28 -6.58 -16.16 16.53
CA ASN A 28 -5.81 -16.93 17.49
C ASN A 28 -4.33 -16.90 17.07
N PHE A 29 -3.54 -16.12 17.77
CA PHE A 29 -2.11 -16.00 17.53
C PHE A 29 -1.36 -16.90 18.54
N PRO A 30 -0.75 -18.02 18.10
CA PRO A 30 -0.05 -18.93 19.01
C PRO A 30 1.24 -18.29 19.54
N GLY A 31 1.43 -18.38 20.85
CA GLY A 31 2.66 -17.96 21.55
C GLY A 31 2.65 -16.52 22.06
N LYS A 32 3.46 -16.29 23.10
CA LYS A 32 3.75 -14.94 23.60
C LYS A 32 4.70 -14.24 22.61
N ASN A 33 4.50 -12.94 22.34
CA ASN A 33 5.28 -12.12 21.39
C ASN A 33 5.16 -12.57 19.93
N ASN A 34 3.95 -12.81 19.48
CA ASN A 34 3.72 -13.17 18.09
C ASN A 34 3.95 -11.97 17.16
N TYR A 35 4.92 -12.10 16.23
CA TYR A 35 5.22 -11.06 15.24
C TYR A 35 4.01 -10.69 14.37
N VAL A 36 3.13 -11.65 14.07
CA VAL A 36 1.90 -11.42 13.29
C VAL A 36 0.97 -10.44 14.02
N GLU A 37 0.79 -10.60 15.33
CA GLU A 37 0.01 -9.66 16.14
C GLU A 37 0.68 -8.28 16.19
N HIS A 38 2.01 -8.24 16.28
CA HIS A 38 2.79 -7.01 16.24
C HIS A 38 2.53 -6.20 14.95
N THR A 39 2.32 -6.85 13.81
CA THR A 39 2.03 -6.15 12.53
C THR A 39 0.70 -5.42 12.50
N CYS A 40 -0.18 -5.60 13.48
CA CYS A 40 -1.53 -5.06 13.51
C CYS A 40 -2.46 -5.59 12.41
N ILE A 41 -2.23 -6.82 11.92
CA ILE A 41 -2.99 -7.43 10.81
C ILE A 41 -4.49 -7.50 11.07
N SER A 42 -4.91 -7.74 12.32
CA SER A 42 -6.32 -7.82 12.70
C SER A 42 -7.02 -6.46 12.83
N LYS A 43 -6.22 -5.40 13.02
CA LYS A 43 -6.69 -4.02 13.20
C LYS A 43 -5.61 -3.05 12.72
N PRO A 44 -5.54 -2.76 11.44
CA PRO A 44 -4.58 -1.82 10.86
C PRO A 44 -4.60 -0.46 11.52
N LEU A 45 -3.45 0.16 11.64
CA LEU A 45 -3.31 1.50 12.15
C LEU A 45 -3.84 2.50 11.10
N GLN A 46 -4.62 3.46 11.54
CA GLN A 46 -5.21 4.47 10.65
C GLN A 46 -4.37 5.74 10.64
N VAL A 47 -3.82 6.08 9.51
CA VAL A 47 -2.94 7.25 9.34
C VAL A 47 -3.68 8.53 9.69
N GLU A 48 -4.90 8.68 9.23
CA GLU A 48 -5.72 9.88 9.45
C GLU A 48 -6.00 10.12 10.96
N LYS A 49 -6.14 9.05 11.74
CA LYS A 49 -6.28 9.20 13.21
C LYS A 49 -5.00 9.67 13.85
N MET A 50 -3.85 9.25 13.35
CA MET A 50 -2.55 9.69 13.83
C MET A 50 -2.31 11.17 13.49
N ILE A 51 -2.61 11.59 12.27
CA ILE A 51 -2.49 12.99 11.83
C ILE A 51 -3.33 13.90 12.72
N ASN A 52 -4.57 13.52 12.98
CA ASN A 52 -5.53 14.30 13.76
C ASN A 52 -5.20 14.35 15.27
N SER A 53 -4.34 13.47 15.77
CA SER A 53 -3.99 13.42 17.21
C SER A 53 -3.01 14.50 17.67
N ASN A 54 -2.52 15.36 16.77
CA ASN A 54 -1.55 16.44 17.05
C ASN A 54 -0.32 16.00 17.87
N SER A 55 0.03 14.72 17.83
CA SER A 55 1.26 14.25 18.48
C SER A 55 2.48 14.78 17.73
N SER A 56 3.33 15.49 18.44
CA SER A 56 4.54 16.14 17.89
C SER A 56 5.58 15.16 17.31
N GLU A 57 5.45 13.88 17.60
CA GLU A 57 6.29 12.81 17.07
C GLU A 57 5.43 11.71 16.45
N LEU A 58 5.04 11.89 15.20
CA LEU A 58 4.37 10.86 14.41
C LEU A 58 5.39 9.80 14.01
N ALA A 59 5.52 8.74 14.83
CA ALA A 59 6.28 7.57 14.45
C ALA A 59 5.41 6.63 13.62
N PHE A 60 5.83 6.35 12.38
CA PHE A 60 5.20 5.36 11.51
C PHE A 60 6.11 4.14 11.35
N PRO A 61 6.07 3.16 12.29
CA PRO A 61 6.85 1.94 12.16
C PRO A 61 6.56 1.20 10.84
N LEU A 62 7.61 0.84 10.10
CA LEU A 62 7.48 0.19 8.79
C LEU A 62 6.78 -1.17 8.88
N ASP A 63 7.04 -1.92 9.96
CA ASP A 63 6.57 -3.28 10.18
C ASP A 63 5.17 -3.39 10.79
N LYS A 64 4.45 -2.27 10.83
CA LYS A 64 3.01 -2.20 11.09
C LYS A 64 2.24 -2.08 9.78
N ILE A 65 1.01 -2.57 9.77
CA ILE A 65 0.09 -2.35 8.66
C ILE A 65 -0.61 -1.02 8.88
N TRP A 66 -0.44 -0.12 7.93
CA TRP A 66 -1.07 1.18 7.89
C TRP A 66 -2.19 1.20 6.86
N LYS A 67 -3.37 1.65 7.30
CA LYS A 67 -4.52 1.93 6.46
C LYS A 67 -4.55 3.43 6.18
N TYR A 68 -4.74 3.81 4.91
CA TYR A 68 -4.81 5.20 4.46
C TYR A 68 -5.94 5.38 3.45
N ASN A 69 -6.53 6.58 3.40
CA ASN A 69 -7.62 6.94 2.49
C ASN A 69 -7.56 8.40 2.01
N SER A 70 -6.42 9.05 2.17
CA SER A 70 -6.22 10.44 1.75
C SER A 70 -4.83 10.68 1.18
N ALA A 71 -4.70 11.67 0.30
CA ALA A 71 -3.42 12.10 -0.24
C ALA A 71 -2.47 12.62 0.85
N GLU A 72 -3.00 13.26 1.91
CA GLU A 72 -2.20 13.66 3.06
C GLU A 72 -1.63 12.43 3.78
N GLY A 73 -2.45 11.39 3.98
CA GLY A 73 -2.02 10.13 4.56
C GLY A 73 -0.91 9.46 3.75
N VAL A 74 -1.03 9.44 2.43
CA VAL A 74 0.03 8.97 1.51
C VAL A 74 1.32 9.74 1.73
N GLY A 75 1.28 11.07 1.68
CA GLY A 75 2.48 11.91 1.87
C GLY A 75 3.19 11.68 3.20
N LYS A 76 2.44 11.53 4.31
CA LYS A 76 3.00 11.22 5.64
C LYS A 76 3.68 9.85 5.67
N LEU A 77 3.03 8.81 5.12
CA LEU A 77 3.59 7.46 5.06
C LEU A 77 4.84 7.41 4.19
N VAL A 78 4.79 7.98 2.98
CA VAL A 78 5.94 8.01 2.07
C VAL A 78 7.12 8.70 2.73
N THR A 79 6.90 9.86 3.37
CA THR A 79 7.95 10.58 4.11
C THR A 79 8.55 9.70 5.21
N ALA A 80 7.73 9.01 6.00
CA ALA A 80 8.18 8.15 7.07
C ALA A 80 8.98 6.94 6.55
N TYR A 81 8.52 6.32 5.46
CA TYR A 81 9.21 5.19 4.83
C TYR A 81 10.56 5.60 4.26
N VAL A 82 10.61 6.72 3.53
CA VAL A 82 11.84 7.29 3.00
C VAL A 82 12.83 7.63 4.12
N GLN A 83 12.36 8.25 5.20
CA GLN A 83 13.19 8.59 6.34
C GLN A 83 13.75 7.33 7.02
N ALA A 84 12.94 6.30 7.21
CA ALA A 84 13.39 5.04 7.78
C ALA A 84 14.45 4.34 6.91
N ILE A 85 14.32 4.43 5.57
CA ILE A 85 15.30 3.93 4.63
C ILE A 85 16.62 4.70 4.76
N ARG A 86 16.57 6.03 4.73
CA ARG A 86 17.75 6.91 4.88
C ARG A 86 18.52 6.64 6.16
N THR A 87 17.82 6.47 7.27
CA THR A 87 18.44 6.26 8.59
C THR A 87 19.15 4.89 8.69
N ASN A 88 18.70 3.89 7.96
CA ASN A 88 19.17 2.52 8.11
C ASN A 88 20.06 2.02 6.95
N THR A 89 20.24 2.81 5.90
CA THR A 89 20.92 2.34 4.68
C THR A 89 21.68 3.49 4.03
N VAL A 90 22.92 3.23 3.60
CA VAL A 90 23.65 4.13 2.71
C VAL A 90 23.26 3.75 1.28
N LEU A 91 22.67 4.68 0.55
CA LEU A 91 22.20 4.48 -0.82
C LEU A 91 22.92 5.40 -1.79
N GLU A 92 22.98 4.98 -3.03
CA GLU A 92 23.49 5.80 -4.12
C GLU A 92 22.59 7.01 -4.40
N THR A 93 23.18 8.05 -5.00
CA THR A 93 22.44 9.26 -5.39
C THR A 93 21.29 8.90 -6.33
N GLY A 94 20.09 9.43 -6.08
CA GLY A 94 18.90 9.22 -6.90
C GLY A 94 18.02 8.04 -6.47
N VAL A 95 18.56 7.02 -5.78
CA VAL A 95 17.78 5.84 -5.36
C VAL A 95 16.63 6.24 -4.42
N ILE A 96 16.88 7.12 -3.48
CA ILE A 96 15.85 7.60 -2.54
C ILE A 96 14.71 8.32 -3.28
N SER A 97 15.04 9.20 -4.21
CA SER A 97 14.02 9.93 -4.98
C SER A 97 13.19 9.00 -5.85
N SER A 98 13.82 7.96 -6.42
CA SER A 98 13.10 6.93 -7.17
C SER A 98 12.15 6.12 -6.29
N VAL A 99 12.58 5.73 -5.09
CA VAL A 99 11.72 5.02 -4.13
C VAL A 99 10.56 5.89 -3.68
N GLU A 100 10.81 7.17 -3.38
CA GLU A 100 9.81 8.14 -2.99
C GLU A 100 8.76 8.31 -4.09
N TRP A 101 9.21 8.48 -5.33
CA TRP A 101 8.33 8.58 -6.49
C TRP A 101 7.50 7.29 -6.67
N CYS A 102 8.14 6.13 -6.70
CA CYS A 102 7.43 4.85 -6.84
C CYS A 102 6.37 4.62 -5.74
N LEU A 103 6.68 4.96 -4.49
CA LEU A 103 5.73 4.80 -3.39
C LEU A 103 4.53 5.73 -3.55
N ASN A 104 4.76 6.99 -3.91
CA ASN A 104 3.67 7.93 -4.18
C ASN A 104 2.77 7.40 -5.30
N GLU A 105 3.34 7.02 -6.45
CA GLU A 105 2.58 6.51 -7.60
C GLU A 105 1.74 5.28 -7.25
N VAL A 106 2.35 4.28 -6.57
CA VAL A 106 1.64 3.04 -6.24
C VAL A 106 0.52 3.29 -5.22
N MET A 107 0.76 4.14 -4.22
CA MET A 107 -0.24 4.43 -3.19
C MET A 107 -1.36 5.34 -3.72
N ASP A 108 -1.05 6.32 -4.56
CA ASP A 108 -2.04 7.17 -5.21
C ASP A 108 -2.88 6.39 -6.22
N ASN A 109 -2.31 5.43 -6.93
CA ASN A 109 -3.06 4.52 -7.80
C ASN A 109 -4.17 3.78 -7.05
N VAL A 110 -3.95 3.39 -5.81
CA VAL A 110 -5.00 2.80 -4.97
C VAL A 110 -6.12 3.80 -4.73
N LEU A 111 -5.82 5.03 -4.34
CA LEU A 111 -6.85 6.06 -4.07
C LEU A 111 -7.67 6.40 -5.31
N GLN A 112 -7.00 6.49 -6.48
CA GLN A 112 -7.62 6.93 -7.72
C GLN A 112 -8.38 5.81 -8.45
N HIS A 113 -7.87 4.57 -8.41
CA HIS A 113 -8.31 3.52 -9.32
C HIS A 113 -8.95 2.29 -8.67
N SER A 114 -8.74 2.06 -7.36
CA SER A 114 -9.27 0.88 -6.68
C SER A 114 -10.80 0.87 -6.55
N MET A 115 -11.44 2.02 -6.60
CA MET A 115 -12.86 2.25 -6.27
C MET A 115 -13.21 1.99 -4.78
N SER A 116 -12.29 1.48 -3.99
CA SER A 116 -12.44 1.39 -2.53
C SER A 116 -12.03 2.69 -1.84
N GLY A 117 -11.12 3.46 -2.47
CA GLY A 117 -10.53 4.67 -1.89
C GLY A 117 -9.70 4.42 -0.63
N VAL A 118 -9.37 3.15 -0.36
CA VAL A 118 -8.65 2.74 0.84
C VAL A 118 -7.49 1.84 0.48
N GLY A 119 -6.31 2.18 0.96
CA GLY A 119 -5.10 1.40 0.79
C GLY A 119 -4.51 0.91 2.11
N TYR A 120 -3.70 -0.13 2.00
CA TYR A 120 -2.95 -0.74 3.09
C TYR A 120 -1.49 -0.83 2.69
N VAL A 121 -0.60 -0.43 3.58
CA VAL A 121 0.84 -0.53 3.33
C VAL A 121 1.56 -1.12 4.53
N MET A 122 2.54 -1.95 4.26
CA MET A 122 3.46 -2.51 5.25
C MET A 122 4.85 -2.61 4.64
N GLY A 123 5.87 -2.28 5.42
CA GLY A 123 7.26 -2.50 5.05
C GLY A 123 7.95 -3.45 6.01
N GLN A 124 9.07 -4.01 5.58
CA GLN A 124 9.95 -4.80 6.41
C GLN A 124 11.40 -4.61 5.98
N MET A 125 12.25 -4.28 6.93
CA MET A 125 13.68 -4.10 6.68
C MET A 125 14.45 -5.35 7.12
N HIS A 126 15.21 -5.92 6.18
CA HIS A 126 16.09 -7.06 6.41
C HIS A 126 17.54 -6.58 6.39
N LYS A 127 18.05 -6.08 7.52
CA LYS A 127 19.39 -5.45 7.63
C LYS A 127 20.51 -6.37 7.16
N GLU A 128 20.49 -7.63 7.57
CA GLU A 128 21.51 -8.62 7.18
C GLU A 128 21.54 -8.88 5.66
N LYS A 129 20.39 -8.80 5.00
CA LYS A 129 20.23 -9.01 3.56
C LYS A 129 20.30 -7.71 2.75
N LYS A 130 20.52 -6.57 3.39
CA LYS A 130 20.47 -5.25 2.75
C LYS A 130 19.24 -5.07 1.86
N ARG A 131 18.07 -5.57 2.32
CA ARG A 131 16.82 -5.57 1.56
C ARG A 131 15.71 -4.93 2.35
N ILE A 132 14.91 -4.12 1.66
CA ILE A 132 13.64 -3.61 2.13
C ILE A 132 12.55 -4.22 1.26
N SER A 133 11.50 -4.71 1.90
CA SER A 133 10.29 -5.19 1.23
C SER A 133 9.16 -4.27 1.64
N ILE A 134 8.44 -3.71 0.68
CA ILE A 134 7.26 -2.88 0.90
C ILE A 134 6.12 -3.49 0.08
N CYS A 135 4.95 -3.63 0.68
CA CYS A 135 3.75 -4.06 -0.01
C CYS A 135 2.65 -3.02 0.18
N VAL A 136 2.05 -2.63 -0.92
CA VAL A 136 0.82 -1.85 -0.96
C VAL A 136 -0.29 -2.76 -1.45
N ALA A 137 -1.44 -2.71 -0.81
CA ALA A 137 -2.59 -3.54 -1.14
C ALA A 137 -3.90 -2.75 -1.02
N ASP A 138 -4.91 -3.18 -1.75
CA ASP A 138 -6.29 -2.70 -1.65
C ASP A 138 -7.27 -3.87 -1.79
N SER A 139 -8.54 -3.63 -1.47
CA SER A 139 -9.65 -4.56 -1.69
C SER A 139 -10.59 -4.11 -2.82
N GLY A 140 -10.08 -3.26 -3.72
CA GLY A 140 -10.86 -2.67 -4.80
C GLY A 140 -11.09 -3.59 -6.00
N ILE A 141 -11.53 -2.99 -7.10
CA ILE A 141 -11.92 -3.73 -8.32
C ILE A 141 -10.74 -4.24 -9.16
N GLY A 142 -9.51 -3.89 -8.78
CA GLY A 142 -8.30 -4.24 -9.49
C GLY A 142 -8.15 -3.55 -10.86
N ILE A 143 -6.99 -3.70 -11.47
CA ILE A 143 -6.63 -3.08 -12.76
C ILE A 143 -7.63 -3.45 -13.86
N TYR A 144 -7.95 -4.75 -14.00
CA TYR A 144 -8.90 -5.21 -14.99
C TYR A 144 -10.29 -4.59 -14.80
N GLY A 145 -10.80 -4.59 -13.56
CA GLY A 145 -12.10 -4.02 -13.24
C GLY A 145 -12.15 -2.51 -13.48
N SER A 146 -11.04 -1.81 -13.21
CA SER A 146 -10.90 -0.38 -13.47
C SER A 146 -10.93 -0.09 -14.98
N LEU A 147 -10.09 -0.75 -15.76
CA LEU A 147 -10.00 -0.52 -17.22
C LEU A 147 -11.22 -1.04 -17.98
N LYS A 148 -11.91 -2.06 -17.50
CA LYS A 148 -13.16 -2.55 -18.11
C LYS A 148 -14.28 -1.50 -18.12
N LYS A 149 -14.24 -0.55 -17.18
CA LYS A 149 -15.19 0.57 -17.09
C LYS A 149 -14.73 1.80 -17.89
N SER A 150 -13.61 1.72 -18.58
CA SER A 150 -13.05 2.79 -19.39
C SER A 150 -13.24 2.52 -20.90
N LYS A 151 -12.78 3.47 -21.74
CA LYS A 151 -12.73 3.30 -23.20
C LYS A 151 -11.87 2.12 -23.67
N HIS A 152 -10.96 1.64 -22.84
CA HIS A 152 -10.01 0.58 -23.18
C HIS A 152 -10.66 -0.81 -23.22
N CYS A 153 -11.65 -1.06 -22.36
CA CYS A 153 -12.49 -2.26 -22.32
C CYS A 153 -11.74 -3.58 -22.60
N PRO A 154 -10.73 -3.96 -21.76
CA PRO A 154 -9.93 -5.16 -21.98
C PRO A 154 -10.80 -6.43 -21.97
N ARG A 155 -10.42 -7.43 -22.77
CA ARG A 155 -11.16 -8.70 -22.94
C ARG A 155 -11.07 -9.62 -21.73
N ASN A 156 -9.92 -9.58 -21.03
CA ASN A 156 -9.64 -10.40 -19.84
C ASN A 156 -8.60 -9.71 -18.95
N ALA A 157 -8.28 -10.33 -17.80
CA ALA A 157 -7.34 -9.78 -16.83
C ALA A 157 -5.92 -9.63 -17.38
N ILE A 158 -5.44 -10.54 -18.21
CA ILE A 158 -4.10 -10.49 -18.83
C ILE A 158 -4.04 -9.31 -19.81
N ASP A 159 -5.06 -9.14 -20.64
CA ASP A 159 -5.20 -8.03 -21.56
C ASP A 159 -5.21 -6.68 -20.81
N GLY A 160 -5.95 -6.61 -19.69
CA GLY A 160 -5.99 -5.45 -18.82
C GLY A 160 -4.61 -5.10 -18.21
N LEU A 161 -3.89 -6.09 -17.72
CA LEU A 161 -2.53 -5.89 -17.21
C LEU A 161 -1.57 -5.41 -18.30
N THR A 162 -1.64 -6.03 -19.48
CA THR A 162 -0.81 -5.65 -20.64
C THR A 162 -1.09 -4.20 -21.05
N MET A 163 -2.37 -3.81 -21.09
CA MET A 163 -2.75 -2.44 -21.40
C MET A 163 -2.26 -1.45 -20.32
N ALA A 164 -2.40 -1.79 -19.04
CA ALA A 164 -1.98 -0.91 -17.94
C ALA A 164 -0.49 -0.59 -17.92
N LEU A 165 0.34 -1.42 -18.57
CA LEU A 165 1.77 -1.18 -18.75
C LEU A 165 2.09 -0.33 -19.98
N GLN A 166 1.11 0.11 -20.74
CA GLN A 166 1.32 0.99 -21.90
C GLN A 166 1.21 2.46 -21.47
N GLU A 167 1.96 3.32 -22.16
CA GLU A 167 1.92 4.77 -21.93
C GLU A 167 0.51 5.32 -22.12
N LYS A 168 0.10 6.24 -21.24
CA LYS A 168 -1.19 6.97 -21.28
C LYS A 168 -2.43 6.09 -21.15
N VAL A 169 -2.32 4.86 -20.70
CA VAL A 169 -3.48 4.03 -20.41
C VAL A 169 -3.94 4.27 -18.99
N THR A 170 -5.05 4.96 -18.84
CA THR A 170 -5.72 5.22 -17.56
C THR A 170 -7.23 5.06 -17.72
N ARG A 171 -7.93 4.86 -16.63
CA ARG A 171 -9.40 4.78 -16.63
C ARG A 171 -10.04 6.09 -17.06
N ASP A 172 -9.51 7.19 -16.59
CA ASP A 172 -10.01 8.54 -16.82
C ASP A 172 -8.83 9.49 -17.05
N GLU A 173 -8.76 10.07 -18.25
CA GLU A 173 -7.70 11.00 -18.64
C GLU A 173 -7.69 12.31 -17.84
N HIS A 174 -8.83 12.66 -17.19
CA HIS A 174 -8.93 13.85 -16.34
C HIS A 174 -8.46 13.60 -14.90
N VAL A 175 -8.41 12.34 -14.46
CA VAL A 175 -8.03 11.97 -13.09
C VAL A 175 -6.60 11.47 -12.99
N GLY A 176 -6.10 10.79 -14.02
CA GLY A 176 -4.74 10.23 -14.01
C GLY A 176 -3.99 10.55 -15.30
N GLN A 177 -2.72 10.93 -15.20
CA GLN A 177 -1.87 11.20 -16.36
C GLN A 177 -1.48 9.94 -17.15
N GLY A 178 -1.80 8.74 -16.63
CA GLY A 178 -1.50 7.45 -17.27
C GLY A 178 -0.02 7.07 -17.29
N ASN A 179 0.81 7.71 -16.46
CA ASN A 179 2.26 7.51 -16.44
C ASN A 179 2.73 6.65 -15.27
N GLY A 180 1.87 6.35 -14.29
CA GLY A 180 2.27 5.75 -13.01
C GLY A 180 2.89 4.36 -13.10
N LEU A 181 2.46 3.51 -14.04
CA LEU A 181 3.03 2.17 -14.25
C LEU A 181 4.03 2.11 -15.41
N TRP A 182 4.13 3.16 -16.21
CA TRP A 182 5.04 3.26 -17.33
C TRP A 182 6.42 3.82 -16.94
N GLY A 183 6.50 4.67 -15.91
CA GLY A 183 7.67 5.44 -15.50
C GLY A 183 8.89 4.67 -14.98
#